data_f630e2cd39ed7c80de4117410625a4e7
#
_entry.id   f630e2cd39ed7c80de4117410625a4e7
#
_cell.length_a   1.000
_cell.length_b   1.000
_cell.length_c   1.000
_cell.angle_alpha   90.00
_cell.angle_beta   90.00
_cell.angle_gamma   90.00
#
_symmetry.space_group_name_H-M   'P 1'
#
loop_
_entity.id
_entity.type
_entity.pdbx_description
1 polymer ?
#
loop_
_entity_poly.entity_id
_entity_poly.type
_entity_poly.pdbx_seq_one_letter_code
_entity_poly.pdbx_strand_id
1 'polypeptide(L)'
;MLIVYTPTARAAVGPYSEAVKPNGFALTAGQPGLDPLAGATVATDVANQTSQALANTRLILNAAGSSAKSIVKATIYVTDLQLFADVNRAYAEFLAQEGVSEPPARAIAEVSTLP
;
A
#
# COMPACT_ATOMS: atom_id res chain seq x y z
N MET A 1 -17.29 5.62 -13.29
CA MET A 1 -16.16 5.30 -12.40
C MET A 1 -16.52 5.72 -10.98
N LEU A 2 -16.34 4.81 -10.02
CA LEU A 2 -16.62 5.09 -8.61
C LEU A 2 -15.37 5.59 -7.90
N ILE A 3 -15.55 6.58 -7.03
CA ILE A 3 -14.50 7.08 -6.15
C ILE A 3 -14.66 6.38 -4.80
N VAL A 4 -13.55 5.88 -4.25
CA VAL A 4 -13.54 5.18 -2.95
C VAL A 4 -13.03 6.13 -1.88
N TYR A 5 -13.72 6.14 -0.76
CA TYR A 5 -13.36 6.87 0.44
C TYR A 5 -13.48 5.94 1.65
N THR A 6 -12.54 6.01 2.56
CA THR A 6 -12.62 5.28 3.83
C THR A 6 -12.15 6.16 4.99
N PRO A 7 -12.95 6.30 6.06
CA PRO A 7 -12.55 7.08 7.22
C PRO A 7 -11.48 6.39 8.08
N THR A 8 -11.22 5.10 7.85
CA THR A 8 -10.25 4.33 8.64
C THR A 8 -8.84 4.38 8.06
N ALA A 9 -8.68 4.89 6.84
CA ALA A 9 -7.37 5.14 6.24
C ALA A 9 -7.04 6.62 6.31
N ARG A 10 -5.78 6.96 6.03
CA ARG A 10 -5.35 8.35 5.97
C ARG A 10 -6.11 9.09 4.89
N ALA A 11 -6.66 10.26 5.21
CA ALA A 11 -7.33 11.10 4.23
C ALA A 11 -6.35 11.61 3.16
N ALA A 12 -6.86 11.82 1.95
CA ALA A 12 -6.07 12.43 0.87
C ALA A 12 -5.66 13.85 1.27
N VAL A 13 -4.39 14.17 1.06
CA VAL A 13 -3.82 15.48 1.42
C VAL A 13 -3.68 16.42 0.22
N GLY A 14 -4.38 16.13 -0.86
CA GLY A 14 -4.34 16.90 -2.09
C GLY A 14 -5.52 16.57 -3.00
N PRO A 15 -5.54 17.08 -4.23
CA PRO A 15 -6.65 16.85 -5.16
C PRO A 15 -6.57 15.47 -5.82
N TYR A 16 -6.69 14.40 -5.04
CA TYR A 16 -6.73 13.02 -5.55
C TYR A 16 -7.67 12.18 -4.68
N SER A 17 -8.14 11.08 -5.26
CA SER A 17 -8.97 10.10 -4.56
C SER A 17 -8.09 9.02 -3.96
N GLU A 18 -8.52 8.43 -2.82
CA GLU A 18 -7.82 7.30 -2.21
C GLU A 18 -7.79 6.09 -3.14
N ALA A 19 -8.90 5.85 -3.83
CA ALA A 19 -8.98 4.84 -4.88
C ALA A 19 -10.10 5.18 -5.87
N VAL A 20 -10.02 4.59 -7.04
CA VAL A 20 -11.06 4.66 -8.06
C VAL A 20 -11.34 3.26 -8.59
N LYS A 21 -12.55 3.04 -9.11
CA LYS A 21 -12.99 1.70 -9.56
C LYS A 21 -13.43 1.73 -11.01
N PRO A 22 -12.52 1.76 -11.99
CA PRO A 22 -12.86 1.66 -13.40
C PRO A 22 -13.02 0.20 -13.82
N ASN A 23 -14.12 -0.11 -14.52
CA ASN A 23 -14.31 -1.40 -15.22
C ASN A 23 -14.01 -2.66 -14.38
N GLY A 24 -14.45 -2.68 -13.12
CA GLY A 24 -14.25 -3.85 -12.25
C GLY A 24 -12.89 -3.94 -11.58
N PHE A 25 -12.00 -3.00 -11.81
CA PHE A 25 -10.74 -2.89 -11.08
C PHE A 25 -10.84 -1.87 -9.96
N ALA A 26 -9.94 -1.98 -8.99
CA ALA A 26 -9.70 -0.93 -8.00
C ALA A 26 -8.26 -0.46 -8.15
N LEU A 27 -8.07 0.84 -8.32
CA LEU A 27 -6.75 1.46 -8.42
C LEU A 27 -6.58 2.37 -7.21
N THR A 28 -5.58 2.10 -6.38
CA THR A 28 -5.35 2.89 -5.17
C THR A 28 -4.29 3.95 -5.39
N ALA A 29 -4.44 5.08 -4.71
CA ALA A 29 -3.35 6.03 -4.57
C ALA A 29 -2.21 5.39 -3.77
N GLY A 30 -1.00 5.86 -3.94
CA GLY A 30 0.16 5.40 -3.19
C GLY A 30 -0.01 5.65 -1.70
N GLN A 31 0.39 4.68 -0.87
CA GLN A 31 0.29 4.77 0.58
C GLN A 31 1.68 4.77 1.19
N PRO A 32 2.03 5.80 1.98
CA PRO A 32 3.25 5.80 2.77
C PRO A 32 3.06 5.03 4.07
N GLY A 33 4.16 4.78 4.77
CA GLY A 33 4.14 4.11 6.07
C GLY A 33 3.72 5.02 7.22
N LEU A 34 2.59 5.70 7.05
CA LEU A 34 2.04 6.61 8.06
C LEU A 34 0.91 5.93 8.82
N ASP A 35 0.91 6.08 10.14
CA ASP A 35 -0.21 5.67 10.97
C ASP A 35 -1.42 6.56 10.64
N PRO A 36 -2.58 5.99 10.25
CA PRO A 36 -3.74 6.79 9.88
C PRO A 36 -4.28 7.66 11.01
N LEU A 37 -4.13 7.21 12.25
CA LEU A 37 -4.62 7.93 13.43
C LEU A 37 -3.65 9.02 13.87
N ALA A 38 -2.34 8.73 13.87
CA ALA A 38 -1.33 9.68 14.31
C ALA A 38 -0.91 10.66 13.21
N GLY A 39 -1.11 10.31 11.94
CA GLY A 39 -0.68 11.13 10.81
C GLY A 39 0.84 11.23 10.67
N ALA A 40 1.59 10.35 11.33
CA ALA A 40 3.04 10.36 11.36
C ALA A 40 3.60 8.99 10.95
N THR A 41 4.86 8.96 10.50
CA THR A 41 5.54 7.71 10.18
C THR A 41 5.66 6.84 11.43
N VAL A 42 5.23 5.57 11.32
CA VAL A 42 5.17 4.64 12.47
C VAL A 42 6.55 4.27 12.98
N ALA A 43 7.55 4.24 12.10
CA ALA A 43 8.91 3.86 12.44
C ALA A 43 9.90 4.45 11.44
N THR A 44 11.19 4.42 11.81
CA THR A 44 12.27 4.86 10.93
C THR A 44 12.78 3.73 10.03
N ASP A 45 12.54 2.45 10.40
CA ASP A 45 13.01 1.32 9.60
C ASP A 45 12.04 0.98 8.47
N VAL A 46 12.60 0.48 7.38
CA VAL A 46 11.85 0.22 6.14
C VAL A 46 10.88 -0.95 6.27
N ALA A 47 11.19 -1.93 7.13
CA ALA A 47 10.31 -3.09 7.30
C ALA A 47 8.97 -2.68 7.92
N ASN A 48 9.00 -1.88 8.98
CA ASN A 48 7.79 -1.38 9.62
C ASN A 48 7.04 -0.37 8.73
N GLN A 49 7.76 0.48 8.01
CA GLN A 49 7.13 1.37 7.03
C GLN A 49 6.42 0.60 5.92
N THR A 50 7.03 -0.47 5.43
CA THR A 50 6.43 -1.34 4.42
C THR A 50 5.16 -2.01 4.95
N SER A 51 5.22 -2.57 6.16
CA SER A 51 4.06 -3.20 6.79
C SER A 51 2.91 -2.22 6.97
N GLN A 52 3.19 -0.99 7.40
CA GLN A 52 2.16 0.02 7.58
C GLN A 52 1.57 0.49 6.25
N ALA A 53 2.40 0.70 5.23
CA ALA A 53 1.92 1.08 3.90
C ALA A 53 0.99 0.01 3.32
N LEU A 54 1.33 -1.26 3.51
CA LEU A 54 0.49 -2.38 3.07
C LEU A 54 -0.81 -2.46 3.87
N ALA A 55 -0.76 -2.23 5.18
CA ALA A 55 -1.96 -2.18 6.01
C ALA A 55 -2.90 -1.05 5.57
N ASN A 56 -2.36 0.11 5.25
CA ASN A 56 -3.14 1.24 4.73
C ASN A 56 -3.78 0.90 3.38
N THR A 57 -3.02 0.26 2.49
CA THR A 57 -3.54 -0.19 1.19
C THR A 57 -4.66 -1.20 1.38
N ARG A 58 -4.53 -2.14 2.31
CA ARG A 58 -5.58 -3.11 2.63
C ARG A 58 -6.87 -2.43 3.06
N LEU A 59 -6.80 -1.41 3.91
CA LEU A 59 -7.99 -0.67 4.34
C LEU A 59 -8.72 -0.07 3.15
N ILE A 60 -7.99 0.50 2.21
CA ILE A 60 -8.58 1.11 1.01
C ILE A 60 -9.18 0.03 0.10
N LEU A 61 -8.48 -1.09 -0.10
CA LEU A 61 -8.99 -2.20 -0.90
C LEU A 61 -10.29 -2.77 -0.30
N ASN A 62 -10.33 -2.94 1.02
CA ASN A 62 -11.54 -3.42 1.68
C ASN A 62 -12.70 -2.45 1.50
N ALA A 63 -12.45 -1.14 1.62
CA ALA A 63 -13.46 -0.12 1.36
C ALA A 63 -13.95 -0.13 -0.09
N ALA A 64 -13.10 -0.55 -1.02
CA ALA A 64 -13.46 -0.69 -2.43
C ALA A 64 -14.23 -1.99 -2.74
N GLY A 65 -14.46 -2.84 -1.73
CA GLY A 65 -15.10 -4.14 -1.93
C GLY A 65 -14.16 -5.21 -2.47
N SER A 66 -12.86 -4.98 -2.38
CA SER A 66 -11.83 -5.91 -2.82
C SER A 66 -11.07 -6.49 -1.61
N SER A 67 -9.93 -7.10 -1.85
CA SER A 67 -9.08 -7.64 -0.79
C SER A 67 -7.65 -7.82 -1.28
N ALA A 68 -6.74 -8.08 -0.35
CA ALA A 68 -5.35 -8.37 -0.70
C ALA A 68 -5.21 -9.59 -1.62
N LYS A 69 -6.12 -10.55 -1.50
CA LYS A 69 -6.12 -11.76 -2.36
C LYS A 69 -6.40 -11.45 -3.83
N SER A 70 -7.00 -10.31 -4.11
CA SER A 70 -7.38 -9.90 -5.47
C SER A 70 -6.40 -8.93 -6.09
N ILE A 71 -5.29 -8.63 -5.43
CA ILE A 71 -4.25 -7.76 -6.00
C ILE A 71 -3.64 -8.44 -7.23
N VAL A 72 -3.62 -7.73 -8.35
CA VAL A 72 -3.03 -8.23 -9.60
C VAL A 72 -1.65 -7.63 -9.87
N LYS A 73 -1.41 -6.41 -9.38
CA LYS A 73 -0.14 -5.72 -9.58
C LYS A 73 0.13 -4.78 -8.41
N ALA A 74 1.35 -4.79 -7.93
CA ALA A 74 1.85 -3.83 -6.95
C ALA A 74 3.09 -3.13 -7.48
N THR A 75 3.20 -1.84 -7.19
CA THR A 75 4.42 -1.07 -7.46
C THR A 75 4.90 -0.48 -6.14
N ILE A 76 6.18 -0.66 -5.85
CA ILE A 76 6.80 -0.19 -4.62
C ILE A 76 7.88 0.82 -4.97
N TYR A 77 7.86 1.97 -4.30
CA TYR A 77 8.89 3.00 -4.43
C TYR A 77 9.66 3.10 -3.12
N VAL A 78 10.97 3.05 -3.22
CA VAL A 78 11.89 3.17 -2.07
C VAL A 78 12.94 4.25 -2.37
N THR A 79 13.56 4.78 -1.33
CA THR A 79 14.65 5.75 -1.51
C THR A 79 16.03 5.09 -1.52
N ASP A 80 16.11 3.80 -1.23
CA ASP A 80 17.36 3.03 -1.22
C ASP A 80 17.08 1.56 -1.55
N LEU A 81 17.51 1.11 -2.73
CA LEU A 81 17.35 -0.30 -3.15
C LEU A 81 18.19 -1.28 -2.35
N GLN A 82 19.17 -0.81 -1.57
CA GLN A 82 19.90 -1.70 -0.65
C GLN A 82 18.98 -2.26 0.44
N LEU A 83 17.83 -1.63 0.69
CA LEU A 83 16.82 -2.10 1.64
C LEU A 83 15.87 -3.13 1.04
N PHE A 84 16.13 -3.61 -0.17
CA PHE A 84 15.27 -4.54 -0.90
C PHE A 84 14.91 -5.80 -0.10
N ALA A 85 15.89 -6.38 0.60
CA ALA A 85 15.65 -7.61 1.37
C ALA A 85 14.65 -7.38 2.51
N ASP A 86 14.72 -6.24 3.19
CA ASP A 86 13.80 -5.90 4.28
C ASP A 86 12.39 -5.62 3.75
N VAL A 87 12.28 -4.95 2.61
CA VAL A 87 10.99 -4.74 1.94
C VAL A 87 10.38 -6.07 1.54
N ASN A 88 11.17 -6.96 0.93
CA ASN A 88 10.68 -8.28 0.51
C ASN A 88 10.18 -9.11 1.69
N ARG A 89 10.88 -9.08 2.82
CA ARG A 89 10.47 -9.82 4.01
C ARG A 89 9.11 -9.30 4.52
N ALA A 90 8.98 -8.01 4.69
CA ALA A 90 7.72 -7.42 5.16
C ALA A 90 6.56 -7.66 4.18
N TYR A 91 6.84 -7.57 2.89
CA TYR A 91 5.86 -7.85 1.83
C TYR A 91 5.42 -9.31 1.87
N ALA A 92 6.35 -10.25 1.99
CA ALA A 92 6.03 -11.67 2.07
C ALA A 92 5.20 -12.00 3.33
N GLU A 93 5.54 -11.40 4.46
CA GLU A 93 4.77 -11.55 5.70
C GLU A 93 3.34 -11.05 5.54
N PHE A 94 3.16 -9.91 4.88
CA PHE A 94 1.82 -9.36 4.61
C PHE A 94 1.01 -10.34 3.74
N LEU A 95 1.57 -10.84 2.66
CA LEU A 95 0.88 -11.78 1.78
C LEU A 95 0.49 -13.06 2.53
N ALA A 96 1.37 -13.58 3.37
CA ALA A 96 1.10 -14.76 4.17
C ALA A 96 -0.04 -14.51 5.17
N GLN A 97 -0.03 -13.38 5.86
CA GLN A 97 -1.08 -13.01 6.81
C GLN A 97 -2.43 -12.85 6.12
N GLU A 98 -2.45 -12.36 4.89
CA GLU A 98 -3.69 -12.18 4.13
C GLU A 98 -4.12 -13.44 3.38
N GLY A 99 -3.40 -14.54 3.53
CA GLY A 99 -3.76 -15.81 2.90
C GLY A 99 -3.53 -15.84 1.40
N VAL A 100 -2.59 -15.05 0.90
CA VAL A 100 -2.26 -15.02 -0.53
C VAL A 100 -1.24 -16.11 -0.81
N SER A 101 -1.64 -17.14 -1.57
CA SER A 101 -0.77 -18.26 -1.94
C SER A 101 0.07 -17.98 -3.18
N GLU A 102 -0.48 -17.20 -4.11
CA GLU A 102 0.21 -16.82 -5.33
C GLU A 102 0.43 -15.30 -5.35
N PRO A 103 1.68 -14.83 -5.24
CA PRO A 103 1.94 -13.40 -5.17
C PRO A 103 1.55 -12.69 -6.47
N PRO A 104 1.08 -11.45 -6.39
CA PRO A 104 0.79 -10.66 -7.59
C PRO A 104 2.07 -10.25 -8.32
N ALA A 105 1.91 -9.80 -9.55
CA ALA A 105 3.00 -9.16 -10.26
C ALA A 105 3.46 -7.93 -9.49
N ARG A 106 4.77 -7.63 -9.52
CA ARG A 106 5.33 -6.52 -8.75
C ARG A 106 6.47 -5.84 -9.48
N ALA A 107 6.59 -4.54 -9.30
CA ALA A 107 7.76 -3.75 -9.65
C ALA A 107 8.23 -2.99 -8.41
N ILE A 108 9.54 -2.78 -8.31
CA ILE A 108 10.13 -1.93 -7.28
C ILE A 108 11.12 -0.99 -7.95
N ALA A 109 11.15 0.26 -7.53
CA ALA A 109 12.04 1.27 -8.09
C ALA A 109 12.56 2.18 -6.98
N GLU A 110 13.81 2.59 -7.12
CA GLU A 110 14.40 3.62 -6.28
C GLU A 110 14.02 5.00 -6.83
N VAL A 111 13.62 5.89 -5.95
CA VAL A 111 13.31 7.30 -6.25
C VAL A 111 14.14 8.20 -5.37
N SER A 112 14.31 9.45 -5.79
CA SER A 112 15.14 10.42 -5.03
C SER A 112 14.55 10.73 -3.67
N THR A 113 13.23 10.93 -3.62
CA THR A 113 12.52 11.27 -2.38
C THR A 113 11.10 10.74 -2.44
N LEU A 114 10.51 10.55 -1.25
CA LEU A 114 9.10 10.23 -1.09
C LEU A 114 8.42 11.34 -0.30
N PRO A 115 7.13 11.61 -0.57
CA PRO A 115 6.40 12.60 0.21
C PRO A 115 6.22 12.22 1.67
#